data_5cdd5bf8c265e001d5999dfbf8f0c60a
#
_entry.id   5cdd5bf8c265e001d5999dfbf8f0c60a
#
_cell.length_a   1.000
_cell.length_b   1.000
_cell.length_c   1.000
_cell.angle_alpha   90.00
_cell.angle_beta   90.00
_cell.angle_gamma   90.00
#
_symmetry.space_group_name_H-M   'P 1'
#
loop_
_entity.id
_entity.type
_entity.pdbx_description
1 polymer ?
#
loop_
_entity_poly.entity_id
_entity_poly.type
_entity_poly.pdbx_seq_one_letter_code
_entity_poly.pdbx_strand_id
1 'polypeptide(L)'
;LLPDHGIIVNTARGDIIDQDALFAELESGRLRAGLDVLAAPENLPPDHPARTWQNLIWTCHDITREWPDDGAHGEQLHPMHVICLDNLKRFRDGRPLRYVMDKEQFERST
;
A
#
# COMPACT_ATOMS: atom_id res chain seq x y z
N LEU A 1 -18.87 11.99 5.98
CA LEU A 1 -19.09 10.76 6.76
C LEU A 1 -19.35 9.62 5.78
N LEU A 2 -18.69 8.50 5.97
CA LEU A 2 -18.88 7.32 5.12
C LEU A 2 -20.21 6.65 5.47
N PRO A 3 -20.97 6.19 4.46
CA PRO A 3 -22.19 5.40 4.69
C PRO A 3 -21.85 4.05 5.31
N ASP A 4 -22.88 3.37 5.86
CA ASP A 4 -22.75 1.99 6.29
C ASP A 4 -22.27 1.10 5.14
N HIS A 5 -21.41 0.14 5.45
CA HIS A 5 -20.69 -0.70 4.49
C HIS A 5 -19.74 0.03 3.54
N GLY A 6 -19.43 1.32 3.81
CA GLY A 6 -18.41 2.07 3.10
C GLY A 6 -17.05 1.38 3.20
N ILE A 7 -16.21 1.57 2.17
CA ILE A 7 -14.89 0.96 2.11
C ILE A 7 -13.82 2.04 2.25
N ILE A 8 -12.85 1.82 3.13
CA ILE A 8 -11.64 2.63 3.24
C ILE A 8 -10.47 1.80 2.68
N VAL A 9 -9.64 2.42 1.85
CA VAL A 9 -8.38 1.81 1.39
C VAL A 9 -7.23 2.75 1.76
N ASN A 10 -6.24 2.23 2.47
CA ASN A 10 -5.03 2.97 2.83
C ASN A 10 -3.77 2.17 2.47
N THR A 11 -3.07 2.66 1.46
CA THR A 11 -1.77 2.14 1.02
C THR A 11 -0.66 3.18 1.16
N ALA A 12 -0.92 4.27 1.89
CA ALA A 12 0.00 5.40 2.03
C ALA A 12 0.80 5.34 3.33
N ARG A 13 0.18 5.71 4.45
CA ARG A 13 0.79 5.66 5.80
C ARG A 13 -0.29 5.40 6.84
N GLY A 14 0.04 4.62 7.88
CA GLY A 14 -0.90 4.30 8.96
C GLY A 14 -1.38 5.53 9.71
N ASP A 15 -0.48 6.45 10.03
CA ASP A 15 -0.75 7.64 10.86
C ASP A 15 -1.68 8.68 10.22
N ILE A 16 -2.08 8.51 8.96
CA ILE A 16 -3.07 9.43 8.34
C ILE A 16 -4.52 9.09 8.71
N ILE A 17 -4.73 7.97 9.38
CA ILE A 17 -6.03 7.52 9.87
C ILE A 17 -5.95 7.33 11.40
N ASP A 18 -6.98 7.77 12.11
CA ASP A 18 -7.20 7.36 13.48
C ASP A 18 -7.52 5.85 13.49
N GLN A 19 -6.52 5.03 13.79
CA GLN A 19 -6.60 3.57 13.70
C GLN A 19 -7.60 3.00 14.71
N ASP A 20 -7.66 3.56 15.93
CA ASP A 20 -8.57 3.07 16.96
C ASP A 20 -10.01 3.36 16.56
N ALA A 21 -10.28 4.55 16.03
CA ALA A 21 -11.61 4.90 15.52
C ALA A 21 -11.99 4.02 14.31
N LEU A 22 -11.07 3.76 13.39
CA LEU A 22 -11.33 2.84 12.26
C LEU A 22 -11.59 1.42 12.75
N PHE A 23 -10.82 0.92 13.70
CA PHE A 23 -10.99 -0.43 14.21
C PHE A 23 -12.33 -0.61 14.95
N ALA A 24 -12.78 0.39 15.69
CA ALA A 24 -14.12 0.36 16.30
C ALA A 24 -15.23 0.24 15.24
N GLU A 25 -15.09 0.92 14.12
CA GLU A 25 -16.02 0.85 13.00
C GLU A 25 -15.97 -0.50 12.24
N LEU A 26 -14.80 -1.09 12.17
CA LEU A 26 -14.62 -2.43 11.59
C LEU A 26 -15.19 -3.51 12.51
N GLU A 27 -14.93 -3.42 13.81
CA GLU A 27 -15.46 -4.36 14.81
C GLU A 27 -16.98 -4.35 14.86
N SER A 28 -17.59 -3.17 14.75
CA SER A 28 -19.05 -3.04 14.67
C SER A 28 -19.65 -3.58 13.37
N GLY A 29 -18.83 -3.86 12.35
CA GLY A 29 -19.26 -4.27 11.03
C GLY A 29 -19.79 -3.14 10.16
N ARG A 30 -19.73 -1.88 10.64
CA ARG A 30 -20.26 -0.73 9.89
C ARG A 30 -19.44 -0.42 8.64
N LEU A 31 -18.10 -0.53 8.73
CA LEU A 31 -17.20 -0.27 7.60
C LEU A 31 -16.48 -1.53 7.14
N ARG A 32 -15.82 -1.40 6.00
CA ARG A 32 -14.85 -2.35 5.45
C ARG A 32 -13.53 -1.63 5.21
N ALA A 33 -12.41 -2.35 5.28
CA ALA A 33 -11.13 -1.73 4.97
C ALA A 33 -10.18 -2.66 4.19
N GLY A 34 -9.34 -2.02 3.34
CA GLY A 34 -8.13 -2.60 2.77
C GLY A 34 -6.94 -1.77 3.26
N LEU A 35 -6.09 -2.35 4.10
CA LEU A 35 -4.96 -1.66 4.72
C LEU A 35 -3.66 -2.35 4.35
N ASP A 36 -2.74 -1.61 3.71
CA ASP A 36 -1.37 -2.06 3.53
C ASP A 36 -0.46 -1.57 4.67
N VAL A 37 -0.89 -0.50 5.34
CA VAL A 37 -0.13 0.16 6.40
C VAL A 37 -1.00 0.32 7.65
N LEU A 38 -0.36 0.23 8.81
CA LEU A 38 -0.96 0.52 10.11
C LEU A 38 -0.17 1.63 10.82
N ALA A 39 -0.81 2.32 11.78
CA ALA A 39 -0.10 3.18 12.73
C ALA A 39 0.85 2.33 13.57
N ALA A 40 1.87 2.96 14.16
CA ALA A 40 2.85 2.24 14.99
C ALA A 40 2.19 1.59 16.24
N PRO A 41 2.51 0.34 16.55
CA PRO A 41 3.41 -0.55 15.79
C PRO A 41 2.77 -1.02 14.47
N GLU A 42 3.56 -1.04 13.42
CA GLU A 42 3.11 -1.38 12.05
C GLU A 42 2.60 -2.83 11.89
N ASN A 43 2.45 -3.54 12.99
CA ASN A 43 2.04 -4.92 13.00
C ASN A 43 1.07 -5.19 14.15
N LEU A 44 0.06 -6.01 13.89
CA LEU A 44 -0.86 -6.48 14.91
C LEU A 44 -0.29 -7.70 15.65
N PRO A 45 -0.43 -7.77 16.98
CA PRO A 45 -0.09 -8.98 17.73
C PRO A 45 -0.74 -10.24 17.12
N PRO A 46 -0.12 -11.43 17.25
CA PRO A 46 -0.66 -12.66 16.67
C PRO A 46 -2.09 -13.01 17.11
N ASP A 47 -2.46 -12.59 18.31
CA ASP A 47 -3.77 -12.82 18.93
C ASP A 47 -4.75 -11.65 18.78
N HIS A 48 -4.38 -10.61 18.03
CA HIS A 48 -5.25 -9.44 17.86
C HIS A 48 -6.54 -9.81 17.10
N PRO A 49 -7.73 -9.42 17.60
CA PRO A 49 -9.03 -9.78 17.01
C PRO A 49 -9.17 -9.41 15.53
N ALA A 50 -8.62 -8.28 15.14
CA ALA A 50 -8.69 -7.79 13.76
C ALA A 50 -8.12 -8.77 12.72
N ARG A 51 -7.25 -9.71 13.12
CA ARG A 51 -6.72 -10.74 12.21
C ARG A 51 -7.78 -11.72 11.71
N THR A 52 -8.93 -11.76 12.34
CA THR A 52 -10.05 -12.66 11.99
C THR A 52 -11.24 -11.95 11.35
N TRP A 53 -11.20 -10.61 11.28
CA TRP A 53 -12.31 -9.84 10.74
C TRP A 53 -12.47 -10.04 9.23
N GLN A 54 -13.67 -10.41 8.81
CA GLN A 54 -13.99 -10.66 7.39
C GLN A 54 -14.14 -9.37 6.57
N ASN A 55 -14.25 -8.22 7.22
CA ASN A 55 -14.39 -6.89 6.62
C ASN A 55 -13.06 -6.11 6.61
N LEU A 56 -11.95 -6.75 6.97
CA LEU A 56 -10.60 -6.21 6.89
C LEU A 56 -9.72 -7.08 5.99
N ILE A 57 -9.13 -6.47 4.97
CA ILE A 57 -7.98 -7.03 4.24
C ILE A 57 -6.75 -6.27 4.69
N TRP A 58 -5.75 -6.98 5.17
CA TRP A 58 -4.50 -6.39 5.60
C TRP A 58 -3.30 -7.12 5.00
N THR A 59 -2.41 -6.38 4.32
CA THR A 59 -1.29 -6.92 3.55
C THR A 59 0.08 -6.73 4.21
N CYS A 60 0.11 -6.28 5.46
CA CYS A 60 1.32 -6.17 6.29
C CYS A 60 2.44 -5.30 5.69
N HIS A 61 2.09 -4.22 5.01
CA HIS A 61 3.01 -3.33 4.29
C HIS A 61 3.79 -4.08 3.18
N ASP A 62 3.12 -5.01 2.54
CA ASP A 62 3.76 -5.98 1.66
C ASP A 62 2.95 -6.28 0.38
N ILE A 63 2.09 -5.35 -0.02
CA ILE A 63 1.27 -5.50 -1.23
C ILE A 63 2.12 -5.76 -2.50
N THR A 64 3.42 -5.46 -2.43
CA THR A 64 4.34 -5.66 -3.54
C THR A 64 5.11 -6.98 -3.48
N ARG A 65 5.06 -7.70 -2.35
CA ARG A 65 5.90 -8.88 -2.10
C ARG A 65 5.40 -10.12 -2.81
N GLU A 66 4.10 -10.20 -3.02
CA GLU A 66 3.50 -11.28 -3.77
C GLU A 66 3.37 -10.94 -5.27
N TRP A 67 4.47 -10.59 -5.89
CA TRP A 67 4.62 -10.97 -7.29
C TRP A 67 4.65 -12.50 -7.26
N PRO A 68 3.62 -13.17 -7.82
CA PRO A 68 3.53 -14.61 -7.66
C PRO A 68 4.82 -15.25 -8.15
N ASP A 69 5.53 -15.93 -7.25
CA ASP A 69 6.58 -16.87 -7.64
C ASP A 69 5.86 -18.14 -8.12
N ASP A 70 5.04 -17.96 -9.15
CA ASP A 70 4.30 -19.04 -9.81
C ASP A 70 5.17 -19.77 -10.85
N GLY A 71 6.47 -19.42 -10.89
CA GLY A 71 7.40 -19.91 -11.90
C GLY A 71 7.08 -19.41 -13.32
N ALA A 72 5.98 -18.68 -13.52
CA ALA A 72 5.58 -18.19 -14.84
C ALA A 72 6.40 -16.98 -15.27
N HIS A 73 6.97 -16.25 -14.31
CA HIS A 73 7.76 -15.05 -14.56
C HIS A 73 9.27 -15.31 -14.63
N GLY A 74 9.74 -16.50 -14.20
CA GLY A 74 11.14 -16.89 -14.25
C GLY A 74 12.07 -15.88 -13.56
N GLU A 75 13.20 -15.52 -14.19
CA GLU A 75 14.15 -14.51 -13.71
C GLU A 75 13.69 -13.06 -14.03
N GLN A 76 12.40 -12.81 -14.31
CA GLN A 76 11.93 -11.47 -14.64
C GLN A 76 11.97 -10.56 -13.41
N LEU A 77 12.63 -9.42 -13.58
CA LEU A 77 12.68 -8.38 -12.56
C LEU A 77 11.28 -7.79 -12.35
N HIS A 78 10.94 -7.50 -11.10
CA HIS A 78 9.72 -6.75 -10.76
C HIS A 78 9.64 -5.46 -11.60
N PRO A 79 8.45 -5.05 -12.13
CA PRO A 79 8.31 -3.87 -12.99
C PRO A 79 8.96 -2.60 -12.43
N MET A 80 8.92 -2.37 -11.12
CA MET A 80 9.63 -1.26 -10.47
C MET A 80 11.15 -1.32 -10.70
N HIS A 81 11.75 -2.50 -10.57
CA HIS A 81 13.19 -2.67 -10.79
C HIS A 81 13.56 -2.42 -12.26
N VAL A 82 12.69 -2.84 -13.19
CA VAL A 82 12.90 -2.56 -14.63
C VAL A 82 12.88 -1.06 -14.91
N ILE A 83 11.91 -0.34 -14.36
CA ILE A 83 11.79 1.12 -14.49
C ILE A 83 13.01 1.84 -13.88
N CYS A 84 13.41 1.44 -12.68
CA CYS A 84 14.58 2.00 -12.00
C CYS A 84 15.84 1.78 -12.82
N LEU A 85 16.04 0.56 -13.32
CA LEU A 85 17.23 0.22 -14.13
C LEU A 85 17.24 0.99 -15.47
N ASP A 86 16.08 1.12 -16.14
CA ASP A 86 15.97 1.92 -17.37
C ASP A 86 16.30 3.40 -17.07
N ASN A 87 15.80 3.96 -15.98
CA ASN A 87 16.10 5.34 -15.60
C ASN A 87 17.57 5.56 -15.24
N LEU A 88 18.23 4.62 -14.58
CA LEU A 88 19.68 4.69 -14.34
C LEU A 88 20.48 4.71 -15.67
N LYS A 89 20.09 3.86 -16.62
CA LYS A 89 20.72 3.84 -17.95
C LYS A 89 20.46 5.15 -18.69
N ARG A 90 19.23 5.67 -18.65
CA ARG A 90 18.87 6.95 -19.27
C ARG A 90 19.67 8.11 -18.68
N PHE A 91 19.79 8.16 -17.35
CA PHE A 91 20.59 9.17 -16.65
C PHE A 91 22.06 9.15 -17.09
N ARG A 92 22.67 7.96 -17.11
CA ARG A 92 24.05 7.77 -17.60
C ARG A 92 24.23 8.27 -19.05
N ASP A 93 23.26 8.00 -19.91
CA ASP A 93 23.31 8.29 -21.34
C ASP A 93 22.79 9.71 -21.68
N GLY A 94 22.49 10.56 -20.68
CA GLY A 94 21.97 11.91 -20.88
C GLY A 94 20.58 11.96 -21.52
N ARG A 95 19.80 10.88 -21.44
CA ARG A 95 18.44 10.79 -21.98
C ARG A 95 17.41 11.24 -20.95
N PRO A 96 16.25 11.78 -21.37
CA PRO A 96 15.16 12.11 -20.44
C PRO A 96 14.73 10.91 -19.61
N LEU A 97 14.54 11.11 -18.30
CA LEU A 97 14.00 10.07 -17.41
C LEU A 97 12.51 9.86 -17.68
N ARG A 98 12.01 8.68 -17.32
CA ARG A 98 10.59 8.29 -17.42
C ARG A 98 9.96 8.31 -16.05
N TYR A 99 8.65 8.60 -15.97
CA TYR A 99 7.88 8.61 -14.74
C TYR A 99 8.45 9.55 -13.66
N VAL A 100 9.03 10.66 -14.09
CA VAL A 100 9.52 11.71 -13.17
C VAL A 100 8.33 12.55 -12.76
N MET A 101 8.18 12.74 -11.47
CA MET A 101 7.24 13.71 -10.92
C MET A 101 7.84 15.10 -11.05
N ASP A 102 7.14 16.02 -11.70
CA ASP A 102 7.54 17.41 -11.74
C ASP A 102 7.19 18.13 -10.42
N LYS A 103 7.71 19.38 -10.29
CA LYS A 103 7.51 20.14 -9.05
C LYS A 103 6.03 20.38 -8.75
N GLU A 104 5.23 20.70 -9.76
CA GLU A 104 3.80 20.97 -9.60
C GLU A 104 3.02 19.71 -9.18
N GLN A 105 3.39 18.55 -9.76
CA GLN A 105 2.83 17.26 -9.36
C GLN A 105 3.21 16.92 -7.91
N PHE A 106 4.46 17.18 -7.53
CA PHE A 106 4.92 16.94 -6.15
C PHE A 106 4.16 17.83 -5.15
N GLU A 107 4.04 19.13 -5.43
CA GLU A 107 3.32 20.07 -4.55
C GLU A 107 1.82 19.75 -4.40
N ARG A 108 1.21 19.07 -5.38
CA ARG A 108 -0.18 18.60 -5.30
C ARG A 108 -0.34 17.26 -4.60
N SER A 109 0.73 16.51 -4.43
CA SER A 109 0.71 15.16 -3.83
C SER A 109 1.04 15.15 -2.32
N THR A 110 1.42 16.28 -1.77
CA THR A 110 1.69 16.52 -0.34
C THR A 110 0.60 17.36 0.29
#